data_a2a3b1675a676bdd6bb382adc3b087bb
#
_entry.id   a2a3b1675a676bdd6bb382adc3b087bb
#
_cell.length_a   1.000
_cell.length_b   1.000
_cell.length_c   1.000
_cell.angle_alpha   90.00
_cell.angle_beta   90.00
_cell.angle_gamma   90.00
#
_symmetry.space_group_name_H-M   'P 1'
#
loop_
_entity.id
_entity.type
_entity.pdbx_description
1 polymer ?
#
loop_
_entity_poly.entity_id
_entity_poly.type
_entity_poly.pdbx_seq_one_letter_code
_entity_poly.pdbx_strand_id
1 'polypeptide(L)'
;MSQKTDFFKNLKPYLNCKDHAVSGEDYCVMFNDEYKMLVTKPVPKNLSNYYKSEDYISHTDSKKTFFDKAYQAVKSITLKRKLRLINESLRLQNSLSRPEKNILDVGAGTGEFLKVCKNNSWNVFGTEPDNDARNVAAKKGIVLEEDVSKFSNQKFEIITLWHVLEHVEN
;
A
#
# COMPACT_ATOMS: atom_id res chain seq x y z
N MET A 1 -22.78 15.09 -12.00
CA MET A 1 -22.13 15.74 -10.83
C MET A 1 -22.02 14.67 -9.74
N SER A 2 -20.85 14.08 -9.54
CA SER A 2 -20.61 13.15 -8.44
C SER A 2 -20.66 13.94 -7.14
N GLN A 3 -21.60 13.62 -6.26
CA GLN A 3 -21.57 14.11 -4.88
C GLN A 3 -20.26 13.59 -4.28
N LYS A 4 -19.30 14.49 -4.05
CA LYS A 4 -18.18 14.18 -3.16
C LYS A 4 -18.81 13.81 -1.82
N THR A 5 -18.81 12.55 -1.50
CA THR A 5 -19.25 12.05 -0.20
C THR A 5 -18.32 12.65 0.82
N ASP A 6 -18.82 13.52 1.67
CA ASP A 6 -18.01 14.23 2.65
C ASP A 6 -17.69 13.27 3.80
N PHE A 7 -16.70 12.43 3.55
CA PHE A 7 -16.21 11.37 4.45
C PHE A 7 -15.86 11.90 5.85
N PHE A 8 -15.54 13.18 5.95
CA PHE A 8 -15.16 13.84 7.21
C PHE A 8 -16.33 14.45 7.98
N LYS A 9 -17.57 14.33 7.48
CA LYS A 9 -18.76 14.69 8.24
C LYS A 9 -19.11 13.62 9.28
N ASN A 10 -19.68 14.06 10.41
CA ASN A 10 -20.17 13.17 11.47
C ASN A 10 -19.11 12.31 12.15
N LEU A 11 -17.87 12.80 12.25
CA LEU A 11 -16.83 12.17 13.04
C LEU A 11 -17.06 12.38 14.54
N LYS A 12 -16.97 11.31 15.33
CA LYS A 12 -17.04 11.34 16.80
C LYS A 12 -15.70 10.97 17.40
N PRO A 13 -15.23 11.63 18.47
CA PRO A 13 -14.03 11.20 19.19
C PRO A 13 -14.15 9.75 19.66
N TYR A 14 -13.13 8.95 19.39
CA TYR A 14 -13.08 7.54 19.78
C TYR A 14 -11.96 7.29 20.78
N LEU A 15 -10.73 7.76 20.49
CA LEU A 15 -9.57 7.56 21.34
C LEU A 15 -8.58 8.71 21.18
N ASN A 16 -8.09 9.25 22.31
CA ASN A 16 -6.95 10.18 22.30
C ASN A 16 -5.65 9.37 22.39
N CYS A 17 -4.68 9.74 21.58
CA CYS A 17 -3.37 9.09 21.55
C CYS A 17 -2.26 10.13 21.34
N LYS A 18 -1.04 9.75 21.68
CA LYS A 18 0.16 10.56 21.49
C LYS A 18 1.12 9.83 20.57
N ASP A 19 1.71 10.54 19.63
CA ASP A 19 2.82 10.01 18.84
C ASP A 19 4.10 10.04 19.68
N HIS A 20 4.57 8.86 20.10
CA HIS A 20 5.81 8.71 20.85
C HIS A 20 7.01 8.40 19.96
N ALA A 21 6.78 8.18 18.67
CA ALA A 21 7.82 7.71 17.74
C ALA A 21 8.54 8.86 17.01
N VAL A 22 7.80 9.88 16.58
CA VAL A 22 8.33 10.92 15.68
C VAL A 22 8.14 12.32 16.22
N SER A 23 6.88 12.77 16.39
CA SER A 23 6.55 14.19 16.65
C SER A 23 6.37 14.54 18.13
N GLY A 24 5.94 13.60 18.94
CA GLY A 24 5.48 13.85 20.32
C GLY A 24 4.15 14.60 20.39
N GLU A 25 3.45 14.79 19.28
CA GLU A 25 2.17 15.50 19.21
C GLU A 25 1.01 14.61 19.68
N ASP A 26 -0.07 15.28 20.12
CA ASP A 26 -1.31 14.61 20.52
C ASP A 26 -2.29 14.53 19.33
N TYR A 27 -2.91 13.36 19.20
CA TYR A 27 -3.90 13.05 18.17
C TYR A 27 -5.17 12.49 18.77
N CYS A 28 -6.26 12.60 18.03
CA CYS A 28 -7.51 11.92 18.34
C CYS A 28 -7.90 11.01 17.18
N VAL A 29 -8.11 9.74 17.47
CA VAL A 29 -8.76 8.83 16.54
C VAL A 29 -10.25 9.11 16.58
N MET A 30 -10.84 9.45 15.45
CA MET A 30 -12.25 9.74 15.28
C MET A 30 -12.93 8.55 14.61
N PHE A 31 -14.19 8.29 14.97
CA PHE A 31 -14.99 7.24 14.37
C PHE A 31 -16.10 7.83 13.48
N ASN A 32 -16.24 7.27 12.29
CA ASN A 32 -17.34 7.54 11.39
C ASN A 32 -18.37 6.42 11.46
N ASP A 33 -19.58 6.73 11.96
CA ASP A 33 -20.64 5.74 12.14
C ASP A 33 -21.22 5.20 10.81
N GLU A 34 -21.20 6.01 9.77
CA GLU A 34 -21.75 5.64 8.46
C GLU A 34 -20.85 4.66 7.74
N TYR A 35 -19.56 4.96 7.67
CA TYR A 35 -18.57 4.12 6.97
C TYR A 35 -17.92 3.07 7.85
N LYS A 36 -18.19 3.07 9.17
CA LYS A 36 -17.55 2.18 10.15
C LYS A 36 -16.03 2.23 10.12
N MET A 37 -15.48 3.42 9.92
CA MET A 37 -14.06 3.67 9.78
C MET A 37 -13.52 4.58 10.87
N LEU A 38 -12.24 4.41 11.17
CA LEU A 38 -11.47 5.27 12.07
C LEU A 38 -10.62 6.24 11.25
N VAL A 39 -10.53 7.49 11.72
CA VAL A 39 -9.74 8.56 11.08
C VAL A 39 -8.96 9.30 12.14
N THR A 40 -7.65 9.47 11.95
CA THR A 40 -6.79 10.24 12.86
C THR A 40 -6.89 11.73 12.58
N LYS A 41 -7.04 12.53 13.62
CA LYS A 41 -7.07 14.01 13.57
C LYS A 41 -6.17 14.61 14.66
N PRO A 42 -5.54 15.79 14.39
CA PRO A 42 -5.42 16.43 13.08
C PRO A 42 -4.57 15.62 12.13
N VAL A 43 -4.66 15.88 10.81
CA VAL A 43 -3.72 15.32 9.85
C VAL A 43 -2.37 16.04 10.03
N PRO A 44 -1.24 15.31 10.16
CA PRO A 44 0.08 15.93 10.29
C PRO A 44 0.41 16.83 9.11
N LYS A 45 0.93 18.03 9.36
CA LYS A 45 1.25 19.01 8.30
C LYS A 45 2.38 18.57 7.37
N ASN A 46 3.26 17.68 7.84
CA ASN A 46 4.44 17.21 7.12
C ASN A 46 4.53 15.68 7.17
N LEU A 47 3.56 15.01 6.54
CA LEU A 47 3.50 13.55 6.49
C LEU A 47 4.81 12.90 6.03
N SER A 48 5.54 13.53 5.10
CA SER A 48 6.82 13.03 4.60
C SER A 48 7.87 12.80 5.69
N ASN A 49 7.81 13.53 6.82
CA ASN A 49 8.77 13.37 7.90
C ASN A 49 8.55 12.06 8.67
N TYR A 50 7.31 11.56 8.70
CA TYR A 50 6.96 10.30 9.39
C TYR A 50 7.45 9.07 8.61
N TYR A 51 7.73 9.22 7.31
CA TYR A 51 8.25 8.15 6.44
C TYR A 51 9.77 8.15 6.30
N LYS A 52 10.45 9.20 6.79
CA LYS A 52 11.92 9.32 6.72
C LYS A 52 12.64 8.71 7.93
N SER A 53 11.93 8.09 8.87
CA SER A 53 12.59 7.44 10.01
C SER A 53 13.49 6.32 9.50
N GLU A 54 14.72 6.23 10.06
CA GLU A 54 15.69 5.19 9.70
C GLU A 54 15.12 3.78 9.83
N ASP A 55 14.15 3.59 10.72
CA ASP A 55 13.44 2.32 10.91
C ASP A 55 12.59 1.93 9.69
N TYR A 56 12.04 2.89 8.94
CA TYR A 56 11.25 2.61 7.74
C TYR A 56 12.13 2.19 6.55
N ILE A 57 13.35 2.76 6.47
CA ILE A 57 14.31 2.50 5.37
C ILE A 57 15.15 1.25 5.65
N SER A 58 15.45 0.93 6.92
CA SER A 58 16.40 -0.12 7.32
C SER A 58 15.91 -1.55 7.07
N HIS A 59 14.61 -1.76 6.84
CA HIS A 59 14.07 -3.09 6.63
C HIS A 59 14.25 -3.67 5.22
N THR A 60 14.97 -2.99 4.32
CA THR A 60 14.83 -3.33 2.91
C THR A 60 15.91 -4.24 2.34
N ASP A 61 17.15 -4.32 2.84
CA ASP A 61 18.16 -5.12 2.11
C ASP A 61 19.42 -5.59 2.87
N SER A 62 19.39 -5.79 4.18
CA SER A 62 20.53 -6.45 4.83
C SER A 62 20.40 -7.99 4.79
N LYS A 63 21.34 -8.66 4.16
CA LYS A 63 21.35 -10.12 3.98
C LYS A 63 22.32 -10.84 4.92
N LYS A 64 22.80 -10.22 5.99
CA LYS A 64 24.02 -10.67 6.68
C LYS A 64 23.83 -11.37 8.02
N THR A 65 22.66 -11.29 8.66
CA THR A 65 22.43 -11.87 9.99
C THR A 65 21.38 -12.98 9.96
N PHE A 66 21.31 -13.78 11.01
CA PHE A 66 20.28 -14.82 11.20
C PHE A 66 18.86 -14.20 11.20
N PHE A 67 18.72 -13.02 11.80
CA PHE A 67 17.46 -12.26 11.81
C PHE A 67 17.03 -11.84 10.40
N ASP A 68 17.97 -11.50 9.54
CA ASP A 68 17.66 -11.15 8.14
C ASP A 68 17.10 -12.35 7.37
N LYS A 69 17.63 -13.54 7.62
CA LYS A 69 17.10 -14.77 7.00
C LYS A 69 15.69 -15.08 7.49
N ALA A 70 15.42 -14.93 8.79
CA ALA A 70 14.09 -15.10 9.33
C ALA A 70 13.11 -14.06 8.76
N TYR A 71 13.52 -12.79 8.68
CA TYR A 71 12.74 -11.72 8.06
C TYR A 71 12.41 -12.04 6.58
N GLN A 72 13.40 -12.45 5.78
CA GLN A 72 13.19 -12.80 4.38
C GLN A 72 12.24 -14.01 4.22
N ALA A 73 12.30 -14.98 5.12
CA ALA A 73 11.38 -16.11 5.13
C ALA A 73 9.94 -15.66 5.40
N VAL A 74 9.72 -14.83 6.44
CA VAL A 74 8.41 -14.26 6.76
C VAL A 74 7.89 -13.40 5.61
N LYS A 75 8.73 -12.54 5.04
CA LYS A 75 8.41 -11.72 3.87
C LYS A 75 7.94 -12.60 2.69
N SER A 76 8.67 -13.67 2.39
CA SER A 76 8.31 -14.59 1.31
C SER A 76 6.95 -15.26 1.54
N ILE A 77 6.67 -15.69 2.78
CA ILE A 77 5.37 -16.28 3.15
C ILE A 77 4.24 -15.26 2.97
N THR A 78 4.46 -14.02 3.45
CA THR A 78 3.47 -12.94 3.35
C THR A 78 3.16 -12.61 1.88
N LEU A 79 4.17 -12.48 1.03
CA LEU A 79 3.99 -12.22 -0.40
C LEU A 79 3.22 -13.35 -1.10
N LYS A 80 3.49 -14.61 -0.77
CA LYS A 80 2.73 -15.76 -1.29
C LYS A 80 1.29 -15.77 -0.81
N ARG A 81 1.04 -15.37 0.44
CA ARG A 81 -0.33 -15.22 0.97
C ARG A 81 -1.11 -14.12 0.24
N LYS A 82 -0.48 -12.95 0.00
CA LYS A 82 -1.06 -11.86 -0.80
C LYS A 82 -1.42 -12.36 -2.21
N LEU A 83 -0.51 -13.06 -2.89
CA LEU A 83 -0.77 -13.64 -4.22
C LEU A 83 -1.94 -14.64 -4.19
N ARG A 84 -2.01 -15.51 -3.16
CA ARG A 84 -3.12 -16.45 -3.02
C ARG A 84 -4.45 -15.69 -2.87
N LEU A 85 -4.49 -14.67 -2.02
CA LEU A 85 -5.69 -13.86 -1.78
C LEU A 85 -6.23 -13.26 -3.08
N ILE A 86 -5.38 -12.63 -3.90
CA ILE A 86 -5.85 -12.04 -5.17
C ILE A 86 -6.31 -13.11 -6.17
N ASN A 87 -5.68 -14.27 -6.21
CA ASN A 87 -6.10 -15.37 -7.08
C ASN A 87 -7.44 -15.98 -6.63
N GLU A 88 -7.67 -16.11 -5.32
CA GLU A 88 -8.93 -16.57 -4.76
C GLU A 88 -10.07 -15.57 -5.03
N SER A 89 -9.81 -14.27 -4.90
CA SER A 89 -10.75 -13.21 -5.22
C SER A 89 -11.21 -13.26 -6.68
N LEU A 90 -10.30 -13.51 -7.62
CA LEU A 90 -10.67 -13.69 -9.03
C LEU A 90 -11.51 -14.94 -9.29
N ARG A 91 -11.20 -16.04 -8.61
CA ARG A 91 -11.98 -17.29 -8.74
C ARG A 91 -13.43 -17.09 -8.31
N LEU A 92 -13.65 -16.41 -7.19
CA LEU A 92 -14.98 -16.11 -6.67
C LEU A 92 -15.80 -15.21 -7.61
N GLN A 93 -15.15 -14.37 -8.39
CA GLN A 93 -15.80 -13.49 -9.38
C GLN A 93 -16.05 -14.15 -10.73
N ASN A 94 -15.79 -15.47 -10.89
CA ASN A 94 -15.85 -16.17 -12.19
C ASN A 94 -15.04 -15.50 -13.32
N SER A 95 -14.04 -14.71 -12.95
CA SER A 95 -13.20 -13.95 -13.90
C SER A 95 -12.05 -14.76 -14.50
N LEU A 96 -12.03 -16.08 -14.29
CA LEU A 96 -10.98 -16.98 -14.79
C LEU A 96 -10.91 -17.10 -16.31
N SER A 97 -11.96 -16.67 -17.03
CA SER A 97 -12.02 -16.72 -18.49
C SER A 97 -11.42 -15.49 -19.20
N ARG A 98 -10.89 -14.52 -18.44
CA ARG A 98 -10.24 -13.36 -19.06
C ARG A 98 -8.82 -13.71 -19.48
N PRO A 99 -8.41 -13.41 -20.73
CA PRO A 99 -7.09 -13.73 -21.26
C PRO A 99 -5.96 -12.94 -20.58
N GLU A 100 -6.26 -11.79 -20.00
CA GLU A 100 -5.30 -10.92 -19.36
C GLU A 100 -5.57 -10.79 -17.85
N LYS A 101 -4.50 -10.89 -17.07
CA LYS A 101 -4.52 -10.70 -15.62
C LYS A 101 -3.72 -9.44 -15.29
N ASN A 102 -4.39 -8.30 -15.35
CA ASN A 102 -3.78 -7.01 -15.05
C ASN A 102 -3.97 -6.68 -13.56
N ILE A 103 -2.88 -6.39 -12.87
CA ILE A 103 -2.91 -5.92 -11.48
C ILE A 103 -2.25 -4.54 -11.38
N LEU A 104 -2.91 -3.63 -10.65
CA LEU A 104 -2.34 -2.37 -10.21
C LEU A 104 -2.09 -2.43 -8.69
N ASP A 105 -0.86 -2.20 -8.28
CA ASP A 105 -0.48 -2.06 -6.87
C ASP A 105 -0.16 -0.58 -6.59
N VAL A 106 -1.01 0.08 -5.79
CA VAL A 106 -0.84 1.49 -5.42
C VAL A 106 0.02 1.56 -4.16
N GLY A 107 1.09 2.36 -4.18
CA GLY A 107 2.09 2.39 -3.13
C GLY A 107 2.91 1.10 -3.10
N ALA A 108 3.43 0.68 -4.24
CA ALA A 108 4.10 -0.62 -4.42
C ALA A 108 5.47 -0.72 -3.73
N GLY A 109 5.97 0.38 -3.15
CA GLY A 109 7.28 0.44 -2.51
C GLY A 109 8.39 0.00 -3.47
N THR A 110 9.22 -0.94 -3.04
CA THR A 110 10.31 -1.47 -3.87
C THR A 110 9.88 -2.59 -4.84
N GLY A 111 8.59 -2.73 -5.13
CA GLY A 111 8.02 -3.62 -6.15
C GLY A 111 8.06 -5.11 -5.83
N GLU A 112 8.28 -5.51 -4.58
CA GLU A 112 8.44 -6.92 -4.21
C GLU A 112 7.19 -7.76 -4.50
N PHE A 113 6.01 -7.22 -4.19
CA PHE A 113 4.75 -7.92 -4.45
C PHE A 113 4.50 -8.07 -5.96
N LEU A 114 4.70 -6.98 -6.71
CA LEU A 114 4.57 -7.00 -8.17
C LEU A 114 5.58 -7.95 -8.83
N LYS A 115 6.79 -8.09 -8.27
CA LYS A 115 7.75 -9.09 -8.75
C LYS A 115 7.20 -10.51 -8.60
N VAL A 116 6.57 -10.82 -7.48
CA VAL A 116 5.93 -12.12 -7.27
C VAL A 116 4.77 -12.32 -8.24
N CYS A 117 3.93 -11.30 -8.43
CA CYS A 117 2.82 -11.35 -9.40
C CYS A 117 3.32 -11.59 -10.83
N LYS A 118 4.35 -10.85 -11.28
CA LYS A 118 4.97 -11.00 -12.60
C LYS A 118 5.48 -12.42 -12.83
N ASN A 119 6.14 -13.02 -11.84
CA ASN A 119 6.63 -14.39 -11.90
C ASN A 119 5.50 -15.44 -11.94
N ASN A 120 4.25 -15.03 -11.67
CA ASN A 120 3.04 -15.86 -11.71
C ASN A 120 2.08 -15.43 -12.83
N SER A 121 2.63 -14.93 -13.93
CA SER A 121 1.91 -14.61 -15.17
C SER A 121 0.85 -13.50 -15.03
N TRP A 122 1.11 -12.53 -14.15
CA TRP A 122 0.35 -11.29 -14.10
C TRP A 122 1.02 -10.20 -14.94
N ASN A 123 0.25 -9.42 -15.66
CA ASN A 123 0.67 -8.12 -16.17
C ASN A 123 0.65 -7.14 -15.00
N VAL A 124 1.80 -6.59 -14.66
CA VAL A 124 1.96 -5.82 -13.43
C VAL A 124 2.13 -4.34 -13.72
N PHE A 125 1.38 -3.54 -12.98
CA PHE A 125 1.40 -2.09 -12.99
C PHE A 125 1.46 -1.63 -11.53
N GLY A 126 2.10 -0.51 -11.28
CA GLY A 126 2.16 0.01 -9.92
C GLY A 126 2.55 1.47 -9.86
N THR A 127 2.22 2.08 -8.73
CA THR A 127 2.64 3.44 -8.41
C THR A 127 3.40 3.48 -7.10
N GLU A 128 4.33 4.43 -7.00
CA GLU A 128 5.09 4.71 -5.80
C GLU A 128 5.59 6.15 -5.85
N PRO A 129 5.21 7.03 -4.89
CA PRO A 129 5.66 8.42 -4.88
C PRO A 129 7.16 8.57 -4.65
N ASP A 130 7.78 7.67 -3.86
CA ASP A 130 9.20 7.75 -3.53
C ASP A 130 10.08 7.31 -4.69
N ASN A 131 10.95 8.22 -5.15
CA ASN A 131 11.84 7.97 -6.29
C ASN A 131 12.89 6.89 -6.01
N ASP A 132 13.40 6.79 -4.78
CA ASP A 132 14.41 5.82 -4.43
C ASP A 132 13.83 4.41 -4.40
N ALA A 133 12.59 4.27 -3.89
CA ALA A 133 11.85 3.02 -3.96
C ALA A 133 11.59 2.60 -5.42
N ARG A 134 11.17 3.54 -6.30
CA ARG A 134 11.01 3.25 -7.74
C ARG A 134 12.31 2.78 -8.38
N ASN A 135 13.44 3.41 -8.05
CA ASN A 135 14.76 3.02 -8.55
C ASN A 135 15.15 1.60 -8.11
N VAL A 136 14.83 1.22 -6.87
CA VAL A 136 15.04 -0.14 -6.36
C VAL A 136 14.14 -1.14 -7.09
N ALA A 137 12.87 -0.80 -7.33
CA ALA A 137 11.95 -1.64 -8.09
C ALA A 137 12.43 -1.86 -9.54
N ALA A 138 12.93 -0.81 -10.20
CA ALA A 138 13.46 -0.88 -11.56
C ALA A 138 14.64 -1.86 -11.68
N LYS A 139 15.54 -1.90 -10.70
CA LYS A 139 16.63 -2.89 -10.63
C LYS A 139 16.13 -4.33 -10.53
N LYS A 140 14.90 -4.55 -10.08
CA LYS A 140 14.23 -5.85 -10.00
C LYS A 140 13.40 -6.17 -11.25
N GLY A 141 13.40 -5.27 -12.26
CA GLY A 141 12.63 -5.37 -13.48
C GLY A 141 11.15 -5.03 -13.33
N ILE A 142 10.81 -4.20 -12.33
CA ILE A 142 9.47 -3.65 -12.10
C ILE A 142 9.53 -2.14 -12.34
N VAL A 143 8.81 -1.68 -13.34
CA VAL A 143 8.67 -0.24 -13.63
C VAL A 143 7.45 0.28 -12.87
N LEU A 144 7.63 1.35 -12.10
CA LEU A 144 6.59 2.00 -11.33
C LEU A 144 6.42 3.45 -11.78
N GLU A 145 5.17 3.88 -11.85
CA GLU A 145 4.83 5.29 -12.06
C GLU A 145 4.77 6.05 -10.72
N GLU A 146 4.82 7.37 -10.80
CA GLU A 146 4.72 8.20 -9.60
C GLU A 146 3.28 8.26 -9.06
N ASP A 147 2.30 8.29 -9.98
CA ASP A 147 0.90 8.58 -9.68
C ASP A 147 -0.06 7.73 -10.50
N VAL A 148 -1.23 7.48 -9.96
CA VAL A 148 -2.30 6.67 -10.59
C VAL A 148 -2.90 7.31 -11.84
N SER A 149 -2.75 8.60 -12.05
CA SER A 149 -3.28 9.32 -13.23
C SER A 149 -2.73 8.76 -14.55
N LYS A 150 -1.53 8.16 -14.52
CA LYS A 150 -0.91 7.47 -15.67
C LYS A 150 -1.73 6.30 -16.19
N PHE A 151 -2.63 5.77 -15.37
CA PHE A 151 -3.45 4.61 -15.69
C PHE A 151 -4.94 4.92 -15.89
N SER A 152 -5.31 6.20 -16.09
CA SER A 152 -6.70 6.67 -16.17
C SER A 152 -7.56 5.96 -17.23
N ASN A 153 -6.97 5.44 -18.30
CA ASN A 153 -7.66 4.73 -19.39
C ASN A 153 -7.44 3.21 -19.35
N GLN A 154 -6.81 2.68 -18.30
CA GLN A 154 -6.50 1.27 -18.20
C GLN A 154 -7.48 0.55 -17.26
N LYS A 155 -7.77 -0.70 -17.57
CA LYS A 155 -8.61 -1.57 -16.74
C LYS A 155 -7.77 -2.63 -16.08
N PHE A 156 -8.09 -2.92 -14.82
CA PHE A 156 -7.41 -3.91 -14.00
C PHE A 156 -8.41 -4.92 -13.45
N GLU A 157 -8.02 -6.17 -13.40
CA GLU A 157 -8.78 -7.22 -12.74
C GLU A 157 -8.69 -7.09 -11.22
N ILE A 158 -7.53 -6.61 -10.74
CA ILE A 158 -7.27 -6.38 -9.31
C ILE A 158 -6.55 -5.04 -9.14
N ILE A 159 -6.96 -4.29 -8.12
CA ILE A 159 -6.23 -3.13 -7.59
C ILE A 159 -5.93 -3.44 -6.13
N THR A 160 -4.69 -3.26 -5.72
CA THR A 160 -4.24 -3.47 -4.34
C THR A 160 -3.67 -2.19 -3.73
N LEU A 161 -3.93 -2.02 -2.43
CA LEU A 161 -3.43 -0.92 -1.59
C LEU A 161 -2.96 -1.53 -0.26
N TRP A 162 -1.72 -2.05 -0.23
CA TRP A 162 -1.18 -2.69 0.95
C TRP A 162 -0.53 -1.66 1.89
N HIS A 163 -1.18 -1.35 3.01
CA HIS A 163 -0.73 -0.32 3.96
C HIS A 163 -0.59 1.06 3.30
N VAL A 164 -1.57 1.45 2.51
CA VAL A 164 -1.59 2.71 1.77
C VAL A 164 -2.83 3.53 2.08
N LEU A 165 -4.00 2.88 2.15
CA LEU A 165 -5.28 3.57 2.30
C LEU A 165 -5.34 4.43 3.57
N GLU A 166 -4.68 4.00 4.64
CA GLU A 166 -4.53 4.72 5.90
C GLU A 166 -3.69 6.01 5.78
N HIS A 167 -2.96 6.17 4.68
CA HIS A 167 -2.06 7.30 4.44
C HIS A 167 -2.55 8.24 3.34
N VAL A 168 -3.69 7.95 2.71
CA VAL A 168 -4.26 8.79 1.65
C VAL A 168 -5.10 9.90 2.27
N GLU A 169 -4.80 11.14 1.92
CA GLU A 169 -5.49 12.32 2.48
C GLU A 169 -6.85 12.61 1.82
N ASN A 170 -7.06 12.22 0.54
CA ASN A 170 -8.25 12.51 -0.27
C ASN A 170 -8.58 11.39 -1.26
#